data_c990719f7e86db8c208f076d8336e925
#
_entry.id   c990719f7e86db8c208f076d8336e925
#
_cell.length_a   1.000
_cell.length_b   1.000
_cell.length_c   1.000
_cell.angle_alpha   90.00
_cell.angle_beta   90.00
_cell.angle_gamma   90.00
#
_symmetry.space_group_name_H-M   'P 1'
#
loop_
_entity.id
_entity.type
_entity.pdbx_description
1 polymer ?
#
loop_
_entity_poly.entity_id
_entity_poly.type
_entity_poly.pdbx_seq_one_letter_code
_entity_poly.pdbx_strand_id
1 'polypeptide(L)'
;MKANSKSIEQYLDFANQYGAALTAAPAPIADLRAVAVKAIEDALDQGVAETETIEPSKLDEFFGPDYGINLERRHLSAPDLAAAFHCGVPKLNSALAVVCDDFFIPAKGMEARLPEGVILMSLARAAAEMPEFVEKYLGRLAGCTTPLRQRFNAPEQRPDVATALNTLLMQDGVLLYVPAGTRVESPVQIVNLAASAVPMLNPRRVLIVAEERAEVRVLLCDHTQEGAAPCLNIEVIEVFAAEDSHVELYDIEESNATSNRYWQLYARQADRAHLTVGSCYLHGGRTRNEYRIDAAGNHTETALYGLGICADGQSLDNQVLLRHAGQHGSSRQLFKNALYGDARGAFGGKIIVEEGAAYTDAVQTNRNLLASADARMNAAPQLEIYCDEVKCGHGATTGQLDERAVFYMQTRGIPREEAKRMLTQAFMVDVIDNISFEVLRQRLHALVDARLSGRSGNCDTCASACAKDPEVI
;
A
#
# COMPACT_ATOMS: atom_id res chain seq x y z
N MET A 1 28.25 15.21 1.94
CA MET A 1 28.56 14.56 0.66
C MET A 1 27.23 14.41 -0.05
N LYS A 2 27.07 14.94 -1.28
CA LYS A 2 25.86 14.71 -2.08
C LYS A 2 25.82 13.20 -2.36
N ALA A 3 24.80 12.51 -1.89
CA ALA A 3 24.54 11.14 -2.28
C ALA A 3 23.91 11.20 -3.69
N ASN A 4 24.73 11.08 -4.71
CA ASN A 4 24.24 10.84 -6.06
C ASN A 4 23.74 9.41 -6.09
N SER A 5 22.44 9.21 -6.24
CA SER A 5 21.86 7.90 -6.45
C SER A 5 22.05 7.54 -7.92
N LYS A 6 23.11 6.74 -8.19
CA LYS A 6 23.39 6.24 -9.55
C LYS A 6 22.23 5.43 -10.14
N SER A 7 21.47 4.76 -9.29
CA SER A 7 20.32 3.98 -9.71
C SER A 7 19.18 4.86 -10.25
N ILE A 8 18.92 6.01 -9.62
CA ILE A 8 17.91 6.96 -10.10
C ILE A 8 18.32 7.59 -11.42
N GLU A 9 19.62 7.96 -11.56
CA GLU A 9 20.17 8.44 -12.83
C GLU A 9 20.00 7.42 -13.96
N GLN A 10 20.21 6.12 -13.70
CA GLN A 10 20.02 5.06 -14.68
C GLN A 10 18.57 4.96 -15.20
N TYR A 11 17.57 5.09 -14.33
CA TYR A 11 16.16 5.07 -14.75
C TYR A 11 15.77 6.31 -15.55
N LEU A 12 16.33 7.47 -15.21
CA LEU A 12 16.15 8.70 -16.01
C LEU A 12 16.79 8.56 -17.40
N ASP A 13 18.02 8.06 -17.47
CA ASP A 13 18.73 7.80 -18.74
C ASP A 13 17.97 6.77 -19.57
N PHE A 14 17.47 5.70 -18.96
CA PHE A 14 16.64 4.71 -19.63
C PHE A 14 15.38 5.35 -20.23
N ALA A 15 14.64 6.16 -19.45
CA ALA A 15 13.46 6.85 -19.95
C ALA A 15 13.79 7.81 -21.09
N ASN A 16 14.92 8.50 -21.04
CA ASN A 16 15.41 9.37 -22.12
C ASN A 16 15.77 8.56 -23.39
N GLN A 17 16.41 7.41 -23.24
CA GLN A 17 16.83 6.55 -24.33
C GLN A 17 15.65 5.85 -25.02
N TYR A 18 14.69 5.37 -24.22
CA TYR A 18 13.53 4.60 -24.69
C TYR A 18 12.22 5.43 -24.61
N GLY A 19 12.31 6.74 -24.46
CA GLY A 19 11.16 7.65 -24.34
C GLY A 19 10.16 7.52 -25.49
N ALA A 20 10.61 7.16 -26.71
CA ALA A 20 9.71 6.91 -27.83
C ALA A 20 8.77 5.70 -27.58
N ALA A 21 9.25 4.65 -26.91
CA ALA A 21 8.42 3.50 -26.52
C ALA A 21 7.45 3.86 -25.36
N LEU A 22 7.92 4.72 -24.43
CA LEU A 22 7.10 5.23 -23.33
C LEU A 22 6.12 6.32 -23.80
N THR A 23 6.41 7.06 -24.88
CA THR A 23 5.55 8.13 -25.42
C THR A 23 4.29 7.63 -26.12
N ALA A 24 4.17 6.32 -26.37
CA ALA A 24 2.92 5.74 -26.88
C ALA A 24 1.74 5.87 -25.90
N ALA A 25 1.95 6.39 -24.68
CA ALA A 25 0.90 6.65 -23.72
C ALA A 25 -0.03 7.79 -24.16
N PRO A 26 -1.35 7.72 -23.81
CA PRO A 26 -2.28 8.81 -24.01
C PRO A 26 -1.81 10.13 -23.35
N ALA A 27 -2.22 11.27 -23.92
CA ALA A 27 -1.76 12.61 -23.52
C ALA A 27 -1.77 12.85 -21.98
N PRO A 28 -2.83 12.55 -21.22
CA PRO A 28 -2.83 12.79 -19.77
C PRO A 28 -1.70 12.09 -19.01
N ILE A 29 -1.30 10.90 -19.46
CA ILE A 29 -0.18 10.17 -18.87
C ILE A 29 1.16 10.74 -19.36
N ALA A 30 1.27 11.03 -20.64
CA ALA A 30 2.47 11.59 -21.26
C ALA A 30 2.85 12.96 -20.65
N ASP A 31 1.87 13.81 -20.38
CA ASP A 31 2.09 15.14 -19.80
C ASP A 31 2.63 15.07 -18.37
N LEU A 32 2.18 14.10 -17.58
CA LEU A 32 2.70 13.89 -16.24
C LEU A 32 4.17 13.43 -16.22
N ARG A 33 4.64 12.76 -17.28
CA ARG A 33 6.05 12.36 -17.39
C ARG A 33 7.02 13.53 -17.41
N ALA A 34 6.64 14.64 -18.06
CA ALA A 34 7.47 15.85 -18.06
C ALA A 34 7.61 16.43 -16.65
N VAL A 35 6.57 16.37 -15.84
CA VAL A 35 6.58 16.78 -14.42
C VAL A 35 7.49 15.85 -13.61
N ALA A 36 7.41 14.55 -13.87
CA ALA A 36 8.22 13.55 -13.20
C ALA A 36 9.72 13.68 -13.52
N VAL A 37 10.09 13.89 -14.79
CA VAL A 37 11.48 14.16 -15.21
C VAL A 37 12.04 15.33 -14.41
N LYS A 38 11.34 16.46 -14.41
CA LYS A 38 11.79 17.65 -13.67
C LYS A 38 11.96 17.38 -12.18
N ALA A 39 11.02 16.66 -11.56
CA ALA A 39 11.11 16.33 -10.13
C ALA A 39 12.34 15.43 -9.82
N ILE A 40 12.69 14.49 -10.72
CA ILE A 40 13.87 13.65 -10.57
C ILE A 40 15.16 14.48 -10.74
N GLU A 41 15.22 15.35 -11.76
CA GLU A 41 16.35 16.25 -11.97
C GLU A 41 16.56 17.17 -10.77
N ASP A 42 15.51 17.80 -10.27
CA ASP A 42 15.55 18.66 -9.08
C ASP A 42 16.03 17.86 -7.84
N ALA A 43 15.63 16.60 -7.70
CA ALA A 43 16.09 15.74 -6.61
C ALA A 43 17.57 15.41 -6.73
N LEU A 44 18.06 15.11 -7.92
CA LEU A 44 19.48 14.82 -8.17
C LEU A 44 20.35 16.06 -7.91
N ASP A 45 19.89 17.24 -8.33
CA ASP A 45 20.59 18.51 -8.12
C ASP A 45 20.67 18.92 -6.65
N GLN A 46 19.62 18.72 -5.87
CA GLN A 46 19.56 19.02 -4.45
C GLN A 46 20.29 17.98 -3.59
N GLY A 47 20.72 16.86 -4.18
CA GLY A 47 21.05 15.63 -3.50
C GLY A 47 19.76 14.94 -3.07
N VAL A 48 19.55 13.70 -3.49
CA VAL A 48 18.35 12.92 -3.14
C VAL A 48 18.12 13.06 -1.66
N ALA A 49 17.14 13.90 -1.29
CA ALA A 49 16.91 14.25 0.08
C ALA A 49 16.49 12.99 0.83
N GLU A 50 17.20 12.68 1.89
CA GLU A 50 16.73 11.75 2.90
C GLU A 50 15.31 12.17 3.25
N THR A 51 14.36 11.28 3.05
CA THR A 51 13.00 11.49 3.53
C THR A 51 13.09 11.75 5.03
N GLU A 52 12.24 12.59 5.60
CA GLU A 52 12.29 13.03 7.02
C GLU A 52 12.12 11.90 8.05
N THR A 53 12.51 10.70 7.73
CA THR A 53 12.36 9.52 8.56
C THR A 53 13.63 9.28 9.38
N ILE A 54 13.47 8.77 10.59
CA ILE A 54 14.56 8.59 11.59
C ILE A 54 15.61 7.59 11.13
N GLU A 55 15.24 6.62 10.33
CA GLU A 55 16.14 5.79 9.54
C GLU A 55 15.56 5.70 8.12
N PRO A 56 15.93 6.60 7.22
CA PRO A 56 15.47 6.50 5.85
C PRO A 56 15.98 5.17 5.28
N SER A 57 15.06 4.33 4.85
CA SER A 57 15.39 3.25 3.94
C SER A 57 16.02 3.93 2.75
N LYS A 58 17.31 3.79 2.58
CA LYS A 58 18.05 4.50 1.52
C LYS A 58 17.40 4.12 0.20
N LEU A 59 17.01 5.08 -0.60
CA LEU A 59 16.41 4.81 -1.90
C LEU A 59 17.25 3.83 -2.72
N ASP A 60 18.58 3.93 -2.64
CA ASP A 60 19.50 3.00 -3.27
C ASP A 60 19.35 1.53 -2.81
N GLU A 61 18.81 1.27 -1.65
CA GLU A 61 18.52 -0.10 -1.20
C GLU A 61 17.37 -0.73 -1.98
N PHE A 62 16.42 0.09 -2.45
CA PHE A 62 15.32 -0.33 -3.29
C PHE A 62 15.69 -0.31 -4.77
N PHE A 63 16.28 0.76 -5.25
CA PHE A 63 16.51 1.03 -6.66
C PHE A 63 17.89 0.61 -7.17
N GLY A 64 18.81 0.20 -6.28
CA GLY A 64 20.19 -0.18 -6.64
C GLY A 64 20.34 -1.49 -7.42
N PRO A 65 19.51 -2.53 -7.20
CA PRO A 65 19.52 -3.71 -8.06
C PRO A 65 19.15 -3.36 -9.50
N ASP A 66 19.77 -4.06 -10.46
CA ASP A 66 19.52 -3.86 -11.89
C ASP A 66 18.18 -4.51 -12.29
N TYR A 67 17.12 -3.71 -12.21
CA TYR A 67 15.79 -4.12 -12.65
C TYR A 67 15.54 -3.65 -14.08
N GLY A 68 15.07 -4.56 -14.94
CA GLY A 68 14.54 -4.22 -16.26
C GLY A 68 13.18 -3.51 -16.16
N ILE A 69 12.75 -2.88 -17.24
CA ILE A 69 11.43 -2.27 -17.39
C ILE A 69 10.66 -3.01 -18.46
N ASN A 70 9.39 -3.29 -18.20
CA ASN A 70 8.52 -3.97 -19.14
C ASN A 70 8.04 -2.97 -20.20
N LEU A 71 8.47 -3.12 -21.43
CA LEU A 71 8.05 -2.26 -22.55
C LEU A 71 6.93 -2.90 -23.39
N GLU A 72 6.66 -4.18 -23.22
CA GLU A 72 5.69 -4.91 -24.00
C GLU A 72 4.64 -5.55 -23.09
N ARG A 73 3.35 -5.34 -23.42
CA ARG A 73 2.23 -5.98 -22.72
C ARG A 73 2.30 -7.48 -22.91
N ARG A 74 2.35 -8.23 -21.82
CA ARG A 74 2.25 -9.69 -21.88
C ARG A 74 0.82 -10.12 -22.15
N HIS A 75 0.68 -11.08 -23.07
CA HIS A 75 -0.58 -11.78 -23.26
C HIS A 75 -0.61 -13.01 -22.32
N LEU A 76 -1.29 -12.89 -21.19
CA LEU A 76 -1.57 -14.04 -20.35
C LEU A 76 -2.81 -14.76 -20.87
N SER A 77 -2.70 -16.07 -21.04
CA SER A 77 -3.86 -16.91 -21.36
C SER A 77 -4.73 -17.14 -20.11
N ALA A 78 -6.00 -17.48 -20.30
CA ALA A 78 -6.87 -17.81 -19.17
C ALA A 78 -6.34 -18.98 -18.30
N PRO A 79 -5.71 -20.05 -18.86
CA PRO A 79 -5.02 -21.06 -18.06
C PRO A 79 -3.85 -20.52 -17.25
N ASP A 80 -3.07 -19.57 -17.79
CA ASP A 80 -1.96 -18.95 -17.06
C ASP A 80 -2.45 -18.08 -15.90
N LEU A 81 -3.54 -17.34 -16.11
CA LEU A 81 -4.23 -16.62 -15.06
C LEU A 81 -4.76 -17.55 -13.97
N ALA A 82 -5.41 -18.66 -14.35
CA ALA A 82 -5.92 -19.64 -13.40
C ALA A 82 -4.79 -20.32 -12.60
N ALA A 83 -3.63 -20.59 -13.23
CA ALA A 83 -2.46 -21.15 -12.57
C ALA A 83 -1.77 -20.12 -11.65
N ALA A 84 -1.85 -18.83 -11.99
CA ALA A 84 -1.31 -17.74 -11.21
C ALA A 84 -2.24 -17.32 -10.04
N PHE A 85 -3.53 -17.62 -10.17
CA PHE A 85 -4.55 -17.28 -9.18
C PHE A 85 -4.68 -18.36 -8.11
N HIS A 86 -3.91 -18.22 -7.06
CA HIS A 86 -4.11 -18.97 -5.84
C HIS A 86 -4.62 -18.07 -4.68
N CYS A 87 -5.35 -16.99 -5.03
CA CYS A 87 -5.94 -16.16 -3.99
C CYS A 87 -7.01 -16.93 -3.23
N GLY A 88 -6.62 -17.44 -2.08
CA GLY A 88 -7.45 -18.30 -1.26
C GLY A 88 -8.43 -17.53 -0.38
N VAL A 89 -9.06 -16.44 -0.88
CA VAL A 89 -10.27 -15.90 -0.26
C VAL A 89 -11.45 -16.69 -0.83
N PRO A 90 -11.87 -17.80 -0.18
CA PRO A 90 -12.92 -18.65 -0.72
C PRO A 90 -14.22 -17.86 -0.79
N LYS A 91 -14.92 -17.92 -1.91
CA LYS A 91 -16.26 -17.32 -2.09
C LYS A 91 -16.33 -15.80 -2.01
N LEU A 92 -15.24 -15.11 -2.30
CA LEU A 92 -15.31 -13.67 -2.50
C LEU A 92 -16.04 -13.41 -3.83
N ASN A 93 -17.31 -13.06 -3.76
CA ASN A 93 -18.05 -12.60 -4.93
C ASN A 93 -17.59 -11.17 -5.24
N SER A 94 -16.43 -11.03 -5.89
CA SER A 94 -15.79 -9.74 -6.16
C SER A 94 -15.80 -9.40 -7.65
N ALA A 95 -15.81 -8.09 -7.96
CA ALA A 95 -15.41 -7.62 -9.27
C ALA A 95 -13.87 -7.65 -9.32
N LEU A 96 -13.32 -8.54 -10.18
CA LEU A 96 -11.90 -8.86 -10.20
C LEU A 96 -11.19 -8.17 -11.35
N ALA A 97 -10.13 -7.45 -11.04
CA ALA A 97 -9.13 -6.95 -11.98
C ALA A 97 -7.75 -7.55 -11.66
N VAL A 98 -6.94 -7.76 -12.65
CA VAL A 98 -5.56 -8.25 -12.52
C VAL A 98 -4.61 -7.22 -13.08
N VAL A 99 -3.52 -6.97 -12.36
CA VAL A 99 -2.36 -6.23 -12.89
C VAL A 99 -1.21 -7.22 -12.95
N CYS A 100 -0.83 -7.62 -14.16
CA CYS A 100 0.33 -8.49 -14.35
C CYS A 100 1.57 -7.65 -14.63
N ASP A 101 2.56 -7.78 -13.76
CA ASP A 101 3.71 -6.90 -13.69
C ASP A 101 3.22 -5.43 -13.51
N ASP A 102 2.98 -4.70 -14.60
CA ASP A 102 2.49 -3.30 -14.61
C ASP A 102 1.29 -3.06 -15.56
N PHE A 103 0.72 -4.11 -16.17
CA PHE A 103 -0.39 -3.99 -17.11
C PHE A 103 -1.71 -4.54 -16.58
N PHE A 104 -2.78 -3.78 -16.79
CA PHE A 104 -4.15 -4.18 -16.46
C PHE A 104 -4.67 -5.28 -17.39
N ILE A 105 -5.26 -6.31 -16.80
CA ILE A 105 -5.93 -7.41 -17.49
C ILE A 105 -7.33 -7.56 -16.90
N PRO A 106 -8.40 -7.32 -17.68
CA PRO A 106 -9.77 -7.50 -17.18
C PRO A 106 -10.08 -8.99 -16.98
N ALA A 107 -10.58 -9.35 -15.81
CA ALA A 107 -11.10 -10.69 -15.61
C ALA A 107 -12.44 -10.89 -16.34
N LYS A 108 -12.73 -12.12 -16.77
CA LYS A 108 -13.97 -12.44 -17.45
C LYS A 108 -15.19 -12.13 -16.56
N GLY A 109 -16.15 -11.40 -17.08
CA GLY A 109 -17.37 -11.04 -16.35
C GLY A 109 -17.19 -10.00 -15.26
N MET A 110 -16.06 -9.30 -15.17
CA MET A 110 -15.79 -8.24 -14.21
C MET A 110 -16.89 -7.18 -14.19
N GLU A 111 -17.26 -6.67 -15.38
CA GLU A 111 -18.26 -5.60 -15.53
C GLU A 111 -19.65 -6.02 -15.07
N ALA A 112 -20.02 -7.29 -15.25
CA ALA A 112 -21.33 -7.81 -14.84
C ALA A 112 -21.54 -7.84 -13.30
N ARG A 113 -20.48 -7.64 -12.53
CA ARG A 113 -20.51 -7.63 -11.06
C ARG A 113 -20.52 -6.22 -10.46
N LEU A 114 -20.41 -5.23 -11.31
CA LEU A 114 -20.41 -3.82 -10.89
C LEU A 114 -21.80 -3.21 -11.06
N PRO A 115 -22.24 -2.35 -10.13
CA PRO A 115 -23.44 -1.54 -10.33
C PRO A 115 -23.35 -0.65 -11.57
N GLU A 116 -24.51 -0.26 -12.10
CA GLU A 116 -24.58 0.66 -13.24
C GLU A 116 -23.82 1.97 -12.96
N GLY A 117 -23.02 2.41 -13.92
CA GLY A 117 -22.21 3.62 -13.83
C GLY A 117 -20.87 3.48 -13.11
N VAL A 118 -20.62 2.36 -12.41
CA VAL A 118 -19.30 2.08 -11.83
C VAL A 118 -18.34 1.66 -12.93
N ILE A 119 -17.17 2.28 -12.96
CA ILE A 119 -16.13 2.02 -13.96
C ILE A 119 -14.93 1.39 -13.26
N LEU A 120 -14.54 0.19 -13.71
CA LEU A 120 -13.28 -0.46 -13.37
C LEU A 120 -12.57 -0.83 -14.67
N MET A 121 -11.47 -0.15 -14.98
CA MET A 121 -10.80 -0.32 -16.27
C MET A 121 -9.31 0.02 -16.22
N SER A 122 -8.61 -0.30 -17.30
CA SER A 122 -7.24 0.15 -17.55
C SER A 122 -7.14 1.68 -17.50
N LEU A 123 -6.17 2.19 -16.77
CA LEU A 123 -5.93 3.62 -16.67
C LEU A 123 -5.48 4.22 -18.02
N ALA A 124 -4.68 3.48 -18.80
CA ALA A 124 -4.28 3.88 -20.14
C ALA A 124 -5.49 3.98 -21.08
N ARG A 125 -6.42 3.04 -21.01
CA ARG A 125 -7.68 3.08 -21.74
C ARG A 125 -8.54 4.26 -21.28
N ALA A 126 -8.67 4.49 -19.98
CA ALA A 126 -9.39 5.64 -19.43
C ALA A 126 -8.80 6.97 -19.91
N ALA A 127 -7.48 7.09 -19.96
CA ALA A 127 -6.80 8.28 -20.45
C ALA A 127 -7.06 8.55 -21.95
N ALA A 128 -7.29 7.48 -22.73
CA ALA A 128 -7.65 7.61 -24.15
C ALA A 128 -9.13 7.92 -24.37
N GLU A 129 -10.04 7.29 -23.61
CA GLU A 129 -11.49 7.41 -23.77
C GLU A 129 -12.11 8.58 -23.00
N MET A 130 -11.50 8.97 -21.86
CA MET A 130 -11.98 10.00 -20.94
C MET A 130 -10.83 10.93 -20.50
N PRO A 131 -10.11 11.58 -21.41
CA PRO A 131 -8.90 12.35 -21.08
C PRO A 131 -9.14 13.44 -20.04
N GLU A 132 -10.22 14.22 -20.18
CA GLU A 132 -10.57 15.30 -19.24
C GLU A 132 -10.80 14.79 -17.81
N PHE A 133 -11.40 13.61 -17.68
CA PHE A 133 -11.59 12.97 -16.38
C PHE A 133 -10.25 12.57 -15.77
N VAL A 134 -9.39 11.93 -16.54
CA VAL A 134 -8.07 11.51 -16.07
C VAL A 134 -7.21 12.72 -15.70
N GLU A 135 -7.18 13.77 -16.50
CA GLU A 135 -6.49 15.02 -16.20
C GLU A 135 -6.98 15.70 -14.91
N LYS A 136 -8.27 15.57 -14.60
CA LYS A 136 -8.85 16.15 -13.38
C LYS A 136 -8.31 15.49 -12.11
N TYR A 137 -7.99 14.20 -12.14
CA TYR A 137 -7.69 13.44 -10.95
C TYR A 137 -6.26 12.87 -10.89
N LEU A 138 -5.75 12.30 -11.98
CA LEU A 138 -4.46 11.62 -12.00
C LEU A 138 -3.31 12.58 -11.70
N GLY A 139 -2.44 12.21 -10.75
CA GLY A 139 -1.28 13.02 -10.34
C GLY A 139 -1.64 14.27 -9.54
N ARG A 140 -2.90 14.42 -9.13
CA ARG A 140 -3.33 15.60 -8.35
C ARG A 140 -3.03 15.48 -6.86
N LEU A 141 -3.02 14.28 -6.33
CA LEU A 141 -2.58 14.00 -4.97
C LEU A 141 -1.12 13.55 -4.98
N ALA A 142 -0.75 12.68 -5.89
CA ALA A 142 0.60 12.15 -6.09
C ALA A 142 1.37 12.96 -7.17
N GLY A 143 1.59 14.24 -6.91
CA GLY A 143 2.12 15.20 -7.89
C GLY A 143 3.65 15.25 -7.99
N CYS A 144 4.39 14.17 -7.71
CA CYS A 144 5.86 14.11 -7.72
C CYS A 144 6.57 15.10 -6.77
N THR A 145 5.82 15.87 -6.00
CA THR A 145 6.31 16.74 -4.93
C THR A 145 5.50 16.46 -3.68
N THR A 146 6.08 16.66 -2.51
CA THR A 146 5.38 16.43 -1.24
C THR A 146 4.22 17.42 -1.09
N PRO A 147 2.95 16.99 -1.20
CA PRO A 147 1.81 17.91 -1.22
C PRO A 147 1.45 18.49 0.16
N LEU A 148 1.91 17.87 1.23
CA LEU A 148 1.60 18.26 2.60
C LEU A 148 2.75 19.11 3.15
N ARG A 149 2.52 20.42 3.29
CA ARG A 149 3.50 21.35 3.82
C ARG A 149 3.74 21.08 5.30
N GLN A 150 5.00 20.99 5.68
CA GLN A 150 5.38 21.21 7.06
C GLN A 150 5.43 22.72 7.33
N ARG A 151 4.81 23.16 8.42
CA ARG A 151 4.69 24.58 8.73
C ARG A 151 5.96 25.21 9.28
N PHE A 152 6.78 24.42 9.96
CA PHE A 152 8.09 24.84 10.50
C PHE A 152 9.20 24.07 9.81
N ASN A 153 10.14 24.78 9.20
CA ASN A 153 11.29 24.25 8.46
C ASN A 153 10.99 23.59 7.11
N ALA A 154 9.90 23.92 6.46
CA ALA A 154 9.77 23.55 5.08
C ALA A 154 10.40 24.64 4.20
N PRO A 155 11.64 24.49 3.76
CA PRO A 155 11.97 25.04 2.49
C PRO A 155 11.23 24.20 1.48
N GLU A 156 10.59 24.85 0.56
CA GLU A 156 10.30 24.34 -0.77
C GLU A 156 9.86 22.88 -0.88
N GLN A 157 8.84 22.63 -1.65
CA GLN A 157 8.37 21.31 -2.00
C GLN A 157 9.54 20.39 -2.37
N ARG A 158 9.75 19.35 -1.59
CA ARG A 158 10.78 18.36 -1.90
C ARG A 158 10.25 17.39 -2.94
N PRO A 159 11.05 17.05 -3.97
CA PRO A 159 10.67 16.03 -4.92
C PRO A 159 10.45 14.68 -4.23
N ASP A 160 9.38 13.98 -4.59
CA ASP A 160 9.13 12.62 -4.21
C ASP A 160 9.63 11.70 -5.32
N VAL A 161 10.84 11.20 -5.15
CA VAL A 161 11.53 10.42 -6.20
C VAL A 161 10.82 9.12 -6.53
N ALA A 162 10.26 8.42 -5.55
CA ALA A 162 9.57 7.16 -5.80
C ALA A 162 8.27 7.38 -6.59
N THR A 163 7.47 8.40 -6.21
CA THR A 163 6.31 8.82 -6.99
C THR A 163 6.71 9.31 -8.38
N ALA A 164 7.81 10.05 -8.48
CA ALA A 164 8.28 10.56 -9.77
C ALA A 164 8.74 9.41 -10.70
N LEU A 165 9.47 8.42 -10.19
CA LEU A 165 9.84 7.24 -10.96
C LEU A 165 8.61 6.42 -11.38
N ASN A 166 7.63 6.23 -10.49
CA ASN A 166 6.38 5.58 -10.85
C ASN A 166 5.69 6.35 -12.01
N THR A 167 5.56 7.67 -11.88
CA THR A 167 4.90 8.52 -12.88
C THR A 167 5.66 8.55 -14.22
N LEU A 168 7.01 8.56 -14.18
CA LEU A 168 7.84 8.53 -15.37
C LEU A 168 7.68 7.22 -16.15
N LEU A 169 7.65 6.10 -15.44
CA LEU A 169 7.75 4.76 -16.02
C LEU A 169 6.40 4.06 -16.21
N MET A 170 5.31 4.56 -15.58
CA MET A 170 4.00 3.93 -15.73
C MET A 170 3.53 3.94 -17.18
N GLN A 171 2.97 2.81 -17.63
CA GLN A 171 2.39 2.63 -18.96
C GLN A 171 0.89 2.33 -18.89
N ASP A 172 0.45 1.77 -17.77
CA ASP A 172 -0.95 1.42 -17.50
C ASP A 172 -1.21 1.54 -15.98
N GLY A 173 -2.36 1.10 -15.55
CA GLY A 173 -2.79 1.09 -14.17
C GLY A 173 -4.28 0.75 -14.07
N VAL A 174 -4.88 1.06 -12.95
CA VAL A 174 -6.29 0.79 -12.67
C VAL A 174 -7.02 2.11 -12.39
N LEU A 175 -8.13 2.33 -13.09
CA LEU A 175 -9.14 3.32 -12.71
C LEU A 175 -10.33 2.62 -12.08
N LEU A 176 -10.70 3.04 -10.87
CA LEU A 176 -11.98 2.73 -10.24
C LEU A 176 -12.74 4.04 -10.00
N TYR A 177 -13.87 4.19 -10.67
CA TYR A 177 -14.79 5.32 -10.46
C TYR A 177 -16.13 4.81 -9.93
N VAL A 178 -16.60 5.40 -8.86
CA VAL A 178 -17.90 5.10 -8.25
C VAL A 178 -18.76 6.35 -8.24
N PRO A 179 -19.86 6.39 -9.02
CA PRO A 179 -20.70 7.57 -9.14
C PRO A 179 -21.45 7.88 -7.84
N ALA A 180 -21.92 9.13 -7.74
CA ALA A 180 -22.61 9.62 -6.56
C ALA A 180 -23.80 8.75 -6.15
N GLY A 181 -23.94 8.51 -4.84
CA GLY A 181 -25.02 7.74 -4.25
C GLY A 181 -24.98 6.23 -4.55
N THR A 182 -23.92 5.74 -5.17
CA THR A 182 -23.78 4.33 -5.54
C THR A 182 -23.10 3.53 -4.44
N ARG A 183 -23.73 2.43 -4.04
CA ARG A 183 -23.14 1.46 -3.13
C ARG A 183 -22.69 0.22 -3.88
N VAL A 184 -21.39 -0.08 -3.81
CA VAL A 184 -20.79 -1.29 -4.39
C VAL A 184 -20.83 -2.41 -3.35
N GLU A 185 -21.85 -3.27 -3.43
CA GLU A 185 -22.08 -4.34 -2.43
C GLU A 185 -20.95 -5.36 -2.40
N SER A 186 -20.51 -5.81 -3.60
CA SER A 186 -19.41 -6.75 -3.75
C SER A 186 -18.09 -6.00 -3.77
N PRO A 187 -17.05 -6.46 -3.05
CA PRO A 187 -15.77 -5.76 -3.07
C PRO A 187 -15.17 -5.77 -4.48
N VAL A 188 -14.45 -4.70 -4.80
CA VAL A 188 -13.59 -4.65 -5.99
C VAL A 188 -12.24 -5.23 -5.58
N GLN A 189 -11.81 -6.28 -6.27
CA GLN A 189 -10.52 -6.91 -6.01
C GLN A 189 -9.55 -6.59 -7.14
N ILE A 190 -8.39 -6.05 -6.79
CA ILE A 190 -7.28 -5.79 -7.70
C ILE A 190 -6.14 -6.71 -7.28
N VAL A 191 -5.77 -7.63 -8.14
CA VAL A 191 -4.68 -8.58 -7.88
C VAL A 191 -3.46 -8.17 -8.69
N ASN A 192 -2.44 -7.81 -7.99
CA ASN A 192 -1.12 -7.50 -8.53
C ASN A 192 -0.29 -8.80 -8.59
N LEU A 193 0.11 -9.21 -9.77
CA LEU A 193 0.90 -10.42 -10.00
C LEU A 193 2.26 -10.06 -10.59
N ALA A 194 3.34 -10.35 -9.87
CA ALA A 194 4.69 -10.32 -10.42
C ALA A 194 4.99 -11.67 -11.08
N ALA A 195 5.16 -11.69 -12.40
CA ALA A 195 5.28 -12.92 -13.20
C ALA A 195 6.51 -12.96 -14.10
N SER A 196 7.38 -11.96 -14.07
CA SER A 196 8.56 -11.88 -14.94
C SER A 196 9.59 -12.95 -14.61
N ALA A 197 10.15 -13.58 -15.65
CA ALA A 197 11.29 -14.49 -15.52
C ALA A 197 12.66 -13.78 -15.42
N VAL A 198 12.68 -12.45 -15.55
CA VAL A 198 13.88 -11.61 -15.38
C VAL A 198 13.57 -10.55 -14.32
N PRO A 199 14.60 -10.04 -13.61
CA PRO A 199 14.39 -8.99 -12.61
C PRO A 199 13.69 -7.78 -13.22
N MET A 200 12.60 -7.31 -12.58
CA MET A 200 11.76 -6.24 -13.11
C MET A 200 11.41 -5.19 -12.06
N LEU A 201 11.35 -3.94 -12.53
CA LEU A 201 10.69 -2.85 -11.84
C LEU A 201 9.27 -2.71 -12.40
N ASN A 202 8.27 -2.79 -11.52
CA ASN A 202 6.84 -2.74 -11.87
C ASN A 202 6.23 -1.43 -11.34
N PRO A 203 6.10 -0.38 -12.17
CA PRO A 203 5.43 0.86 -11.79
C PRO A 203 3.92 0.68 -11.88
N ARG A 204 3.26 0.46 -10.75
CA ARG A 204 1.82 0.25 -10.64
C ARG A 204 1.11 1.53 -10.23
N ARG A 205 -0.01 1.85 -10.88
CA ARG A 205 -0.81 3.03 -10.57
C ARG A 205 -2.27 2.66 -10.37
N VAL A 206 -2.86 3.15 -9.27
CA VAL A 206 -4.30 2.97 -8.99
C VAL A 206 -4.92 4.33 -8.72
N LEU A 207 -5.99 4.65 -9.43
CA LEU A 207 -6.80 5.85 -9.23
C LEU A 207 -8.20 5.44 -8.79
N ILE A 208 -8.58 5.83 -7.58
CA ILE A 208 -9.90 5.57 -6.99
C ILE A 208 -10.62 6.90 -6.80
N VAL A 209 -11.77 7.05 -7.43
CA VAL A 209 -12.63 8.23 -7.28
C VAL A 209 -14.00 7.77 -6.79
N ALA A 210 -14.32 8.09 -5.55
CA ALA A 210 -15.62 7.87 -4.93
C ALA A 210 -16.35 9.22 -4.82
N GLU A 211 -17.41 9.38 -5.61
CA GLU A 211 -18.21 10.60 -5.63
C GLU A 211 -19.10 10.71 -4.36
N GLU A 212 -19.86 11.79 -4.25
CA GLU A 212 -20.72 12.09 -3.09
C GLU A 212 -21.64 10.92 -2.71
N ARG A 213 -21.60 10.50 -1.43
CA ARG A 213 -22.37 9.35 -0.90
C ARG A 213 -22.07 8.00 -1.59
N ALA A 214 -20.93 7.88 -2.26
CA ALA A 214 -20.49 6.60 -2.81
C ALA A 214 -19.94 5.71 -1.70
N GLU A 215 -20.24 4.41 -1.75
CA GLU A 215 -19.70 3.41 -0.83
C GLU A 215 -18.96 2.32 -1.63
N VAL A 216 -17.68 2.09 -1.32
CA VAL A 216 -16.89 1.06 -2.00
C VAL A 216 -15.86 0.42 -1.08
N ARG A 217 -15.69 -0.88 -1.28
CA ARG A 217 -14.64 -1.67 -0.64
C ARG A 217 -13.68 -2.19 -1.69
N VAL A 218 -12.40 -1.91 -1.53
CA VAL A 218 -11.35 -2.32 -2.45
C VAL A 218 -10.38 -3.23 -1.72
N LEU A 219 -10.04 -4.35 -2.35
CA LEU A 219 -9.03 -5.30 -1.87
C LEU A 219 -7.88 -5.33 -2.87
N LEU A 220 -6.71 -4.89 -2.44
CA LEU A 220 -5.44 -5.03 -3.16
C LEU A 220 -4.73 -6.28 -2.66
N CYS A 221 -4.24 -7.11 -3.56
CA CYS A 221 -3.48 -8.30 -3.20
C CYS A 221 -2.22 -8.39 -4.04
N ASP A 222 -1.05 -8.47 -3.39
CA ASP A 222 0.22 -8.66 -4.08
C ASP A 222 0.65 -10.12 -4.03
N HIS A 223 0.91 -10.69 -5.21
CA HIS A 223 1.40 -12.05 -5.36
C HIS A 223 2.61 -12.12 -6.27
N THR A 224 3.43 -13.15 -6.06
CA THR A 224 4.54 -13.50 -6.96
C THR A 224 4.30 -14.88 -7.54
N GLN A 225 4.33 -15.00 -8.87
CA GLN A 225 4.20 -16.28 -9.54
C GLN A 225 5.38 -17.19 -9.17
N GLU A 226 5.14 -18.51 -9.07
CA GLU A 226 6.21 -19.47 -8.83
C GLU A 226 7.26 -19.40 -9.96
N GLY A 227 8.54 -19.32 -9.56
CA GLY A 227 9.65 -19.18 -10.51
C GLY A 227 9.86 -17.76 -11.06
N ALA A 228 9.07 -16.77 -10.65
CA ALA A 228 9.31 -15.38 -11.02
C ALA A 228 10.64 -14.88 -10.45
N ALA A 229 11.33 -14.03 -11.23
CA ALA A 229 12.56 -13.39 -10.82
C ALA A 229 12.32 -12.32 -9.74
N PRO A 230 13.37 -11.87 -9.03
CA PRO A 230 13.28 -10.75 -8.10
C PRO A 230 12.66 -9.50 -8.75
N CYS A 231 11.81 -8.79 -8.04
CA CYS A 231 11.19 -7.57 -8.55
C CYS A 231 11.19 -6.44 -7.53
N LEU A 232 11.02 -5.22 -8.04
CA LEU A 232 10.66 -4.05 -7.27
C LEU A 232 9.29 -3.55 -7.74
N ASN A 233 8.30 -3.64 -6.88
CA ASN A 233 6.98 -3.06 -7.12
C ASN A 233 6.97 -1.63 -6.56
N ILE A 234 6.81 -0.64 -7.43
CA ILE A 234 6.53 0.75 -7.04
C ILE A 234 5.06 0.99 -7.27
N GLU A 235 4.27 1.06 -6.22
CA GLU A 235 2.84 1.27 -6.34
C GLU A 235 2.44 2.64 -5.80
N VAL A 236 1.69 3.39 -6.60
CA VAL A 236 1.13 4.67 -6.21
C VAL A 236 -0.39 4.64 -6.37
N ILE A 237 -1.08 4.90 -5.28
CA ILE A 237 -2.54 4.88 -5.18
C ILE A 237 -3.02 6.28 -4.84
N GLU A 238 -3.98 6.79 -5.62
CA GLU A 238 -4.66 8.05 -5.34
C GLU A 238 -6.12 7.78 -5.03
N VAL A 239 -6.60 8.27 -3.88
CA VAL A 239 -8.00 8.11 -3.44
C VAL A 239 -8.64 9.47 -3.23
N PHE A 240 -9.68 9.74 -4.00
CA PHE A 240 -10.56 10.90 -3.82
C PHE A 240 -11.87 10.43 -3.19
N ALA A 241 -12.06 10.77 -1.93
CA ALA A 241 -13.27 10.50 -1.16
C ALA A 241 -14.09 11.78 -1.06
N ALA A 242 -15.12 11.91 -1.89
CA ALA A 242 -15.99 13.08 -1.91
C ALA A 242 -16.91 13.13 -0.68
N GLU A 243 -17.75 14.14 -0.58
CA GLU A 243 -18.63 14.38 0.56
C GLU A 243 -19.54 13.18 0.87
N ASP A 244 -19.63 12.80 2.15
CA ASP A 244 -20.39 11.65 2.66
C ASP A 244 -20.01 10.29 2.06
N SER A 245 -18.87 10.19 1.35
CA SER A 245 -18.43 8.91 0.79
C SER A 245 -17.82 8.00 1.83
N HIS A 246 -17.86 6.68 1.58
CA HIS A 246 -17.26 5.66 2.43
C HIS A 246 -16.36 4.76 1.60
N VAL A 247 -15.05 4.86 1.82
CA VAL A 247 -14.03 4.09 1.11
C VAL A 247 -13.28 3.19 2.09
N GLU A 248 -13.32 1.89 1.86
CA GLU A 248 -12.47 0.92 2.56
C GLU A 248 -11.44 0.35 1.58
N LEU A 249 -10.16 0.45 1.92
CA LEU A 249 -9.04 -0.08 1.14
C LEU A 249 -8.28 -1.09 2.00
N TYR A 250 -8.23 -2.34 1.55
CA TYR A 250 -7.48 -3.40 2.21
C TYR A 250 -6.34 -3.86 1.31
N ASP A 251 -5.13 -3.83 1.85
CA ASP A 251 -3.89 -4.16 1.15
C ASP A 251 -3.22 -5.37 1.79
N ILE A 252 -3.08 -6.46 1.03
CA ILE A 252 -2.53 -7.73 1.51
C ILE A 252 -1.32 -8.11 0.67
N GLU A 253 -0.17 -8.12 1.31
CA GLU A 253 1.08 -8.49 0.69
C GLU A 253 1.40 -9.97 0.98
N GLU A 254 1.35 -10.79 -0.06
CA GLU A 254 1.69 -12.22 -0.05
C GLU A 254 2.76 -12.53 -1.13
N SER A 255 3.64 -11.58 -1.45
CA SER A 255 4.73 -11.81 -2.40
C SER A 255 5.85 -12.66 -1.78
N ASN A 256 6.84 -13.07 -2.59
CA ASN A 256 7.97 -13.83 -2.08
C ASN A 256 9.04 -12.91 -1.45
N ALA A 257 9.98 -13.49 -0.69
CA ALA A 257 11.03 -12.75 0.01
C ALA A 257 12.05 -12.04 -0.92
N THR A 258 12.04 -12.33 -2.22
CA THR A 258 12.87 -11.64 -3.22
C THR A 258 12.16 -10.46 -3.89
N SER A 259 10.88 -10.27 -3.60
CA SER A 259 10.09 -9.15 -4.09
C SER A 259 10.21 -7.97 -3.11
N ASN A 260 10.74 -6.86 -3.60
CA ASN A 260 10.78 -5.61 -2.85
C ASN A 260 9.57 -4.75 -3.22
N ARG A 261 9.14 -3.89 -2.30
CA ARG A 261 7.96 -3.07 -2.47
C ARG A 261 8.16 -1.66 -1.94
N TYR A 262 7.82 -0.66 -2.75
CA TYR A 262 7.67 0.73 -2.36
C TYR A 262 6.22 1.16 -2.66
N TRP A 263 5.40 1.28 -1.62
CA TRP A 263 3.97 1.50 -1.73
C TRP A 263 3.59 2.87 -1.16
N GLN A 264 2.82 3.63 -1.91
CA GLN A 264 2.43 4.98 -1.54
C GLN A 264 0.94 5.19 -1.75
N LEU A 265 0.25 5.57 -0.69
CA LEU A 265 -1.15 5.96 -0.70
C LEU A 265 -1.28 7.46 -0.48
N TYR A 266 -1.91 8.12 -1.41
CA TYR A 266 -2.34 9.50 -1.32
C TYR A 266 -3.85 9.54 -1.27
N ALA A 267 -4.44 10.10 -0.22
CA ALA A 267 -5.88 10.18 -0.10
C ALA A 267 -6.31 11.59 0.33
N ARG A 268 -7.43 12.03 -0.21
CA ARG A 268 -8.08 13.27 0.21
C ARG A 268 -9.53 13.00 0.53
N GLN A 269 -9.97 13.48 1.71
CA GLN A 269 -11.31 13.36 2.23
C GLN A 269 -12.01 14.72 2.23
N ALA A 270 -13.18 14.80 1.61
CA ALA A 270 -14.09 15.94 1.71
C ALA A 270 -14.95 15.85 3.00
N ASP A 271 -15.92 16.74 3.15
CA ASP A 271 -16.79 16.78 4.33
C ASP A 271 -17.48 15.42 4.59
N ARG A 272 -17.47 14.96 5.85
CA ARG A 272 -18.09 13.71 6.30
C ARG A 272 -17.64 12.44 5.56
N ALA A 273 -16.53 12.51 4.83
CA ALA A 273 -15.98 11.33 4.17
C ALA A 273 -15.32 10.38 5.18
N HIS A 274 -15.53 9.08 4.97
CA HIS A 274 -14.95 8.00 5.76
C HIS A 274 -13.90 7.26 4.93
N LEU A 275 -12.70 7.10 5.48
CA LEU A 275 -11.62 6.35 4.87
C LEU A 275 -11.06 5.33 5.85
N THR A 276 -11.17 4.05 5.50
CA THR A 276 -10.51 2.97 6.24
C THR A 276 -9.43 2.34 5.38
N VAL A 277 -8.22 2.23 5.90
CA VAL A 277 -7.11 1.52 5.25
C VAL A 277 -6.61 0.42 6.18
N GLY A 278 -6.70 -0.83 5.72
CA GLY A 278 -6.16 -1.99 6.42
C GLY A 278 -5.02 -2.62 5.62
N SER A 279 -3.86 -2.80 6.22
CA SER A 279 -2.68 -3.33 5.53
C SER A 279 -2.08 -4.52 6.28
N CYS A 280 -1.73 -5.58 5.54
CA CYS A 280 -1.15 -6.81 6.09
C CYS A 280 0.07 -7.23 5.28
N TYR A 281 1.25 -7.23 5.93
CA TYR A 281 2.55 -7.55 5.32
C TYR A 281 3.11 -8.82 5.92
N LEU A 282 3.29 -9.85 5.09
CA LEU A 282 3.61 -11.19 5.59
C LEU A 282 4.90 -11.78 5.04
N HIS A 283 5.24 -11.55 3.77
CA HIS A 283 6.25 -12.37 3.09
C HIS A 283 7.30 -11.61 2.28
N GLY A 284 7.02 -10.39 1.81
CA GLY A 284 7.92 -9.59 0.96
C GLY A 284 9.32 -9.38 1.55
N GLY A 285 10.27 -9.02 0.70
CA GLY A 285 11.65 -8.75 1.11
C GLY A 285 11.76 -7.43 1.87
N ARG A 286 12.10 -6.37 1.15
CA ARG A 286 12.10 -5.00 1.70
C ARG A 286 10.81 -4.30 1.32
N THR A 287 10.08 -3.84 2.33
CA THR A 287 8.81 -3.15 2.14
C THR A 287 8.87 -1.77 2.80
N ARG A 288 8.54 -0.74 2.02
CA ARG A 288 8.27 0.60 2.52
C ARG A 288 6.88 1.02 2.12
N ASN A 289 6.10 1.49 3.10
CA ASN A 289 4.75 1.96 2.91
C ASN A 289 4.63 3.41 3.37
N GLU A 290 4.07 4.25 2.54
CA GLU A 290 3.83 5.65 2.83
C GLU A 290 2.34 5.95 2.71
N TYR A 291 1.76 6.40 3.81
CA TYR A 291 0.37 6.82 3.90
C TYR A 291 0.34 8.34 3.99
N ARG A 292 -0.21 9.01 3.01
CA ARG A 292 -0.34 10.47 2.96
C ARG A 292 -1.81 10.84 2.84
N ILE A 293 -2.41 11.16 3.97
CA ILE A 293 -3.85 11.38 4.09
C ILE A 293 -4.11 12.86 4.38
N ASP A 294 -4.90 13.49 3.53
CA ASP A 294 -5.41 14.85 3.70
C ASP A 294 -6.89 14.80 4.09
N ALA A 295 -7.18 14.83 5.39
CA ALA A 295 -8.52 14.96 5.94
C ALA A 295 -8.93 16.45 5.86
N ALA A 296 -9.26 16.89 4.63
CA ALA A 296 -9.45 18.30 4.28
C ALA A 296 -10.82 18.84 4.71
N GLY A 297 -11.85 17.97 4.74
CA GLY A 297 -13.22 18.33 5.07
C GLY A 297 -13.51 18.31 6.57
N ASN A 298 -14.71 18.79 6.94
CA ASN A 298 -15.23 18.71 8.31
C ASN A 298 -15.81 17.32 8.57
N HIS A 299 -15.80 16.89 9.84
CA HIS A 299 -16.36 15.62 10.28
C HIS A 299 -15.80 14.40 9.53
N THR A 300 -14.56 14.47 9.08
CA THR A 300 -13.90 13.32 8.44
C THR A 300 -13.61 12.22 9.45
N GLU A 301 -13.72 10.97 9.01
CA GLU A 301 -13.30 9.81 9.80
C GLU A 301 -12.22 9.03 9.06
N THR A 302 -11.07 8.84 9.71
CA THR A 302 -9.92 8.12 9.14
C THR A 302 -9.50 6.98 10.05
N ALA A 303 -9.43 5.76 9.52
CA ALA A 303 -8.95 4.59 10.24
C ALA A 303 -7.79 3.95 9.48
N LEU A 304 -6.62 3.79 10.13
CA LEU A 304 -5.46 3.14 9.55
C LEU A 304 -5.04 1.95 10.42
N TYR A 305 -5.05 0.76 9.86
CA TYR A 305 -4.70 -0.48 10.52
C TYR A 305 -3.58 -1.19 9.78
N GLY A 306 -2.43 -1.36 10.43
CA GLY A 306 -1.27 -2.02 9.85
C GLY A 306 -0.81 -3.23 10.68
N LEU A 307 -0.58 -4.35 10.02
CA LEU A 307 -0.03 -5.56 10.60
C LEU A 307 1.19 -6.00 9.79
N GLY A 308 2.31 -6.28 10.48
CA GLY A 308 3.52 -6.77 9.82
C GLY A 308 4.19 -7.93 10.56
N ILE A 309 4.57 -8.98 9.82
CA ILE A 309 5.37 -10.09 10.34
C ILE A 309 6.60 -10.24 9.46
N CYS A 310 7.77 -9.91 10.01
CA CYS A 310 9.04 -9.97 9.30
C CYS A 310 9.96 -11.01 9.91
N ALA A 311 10.72 -11.71 9.07
CA ALA A 311 11.70 -12.72 9.43
C ALA A 311 13.10 -12.34 8.94
N ASP A 312 14.06 -13.27 8.98
CA ASP A 312 15.44 -13.02 8.59
C ASP A 312 15.55 -12.39 7.20
N GLY A 313 16.36 -11.34 7.11
CA GLY A 313 16.62 -10.59 5.87
C GLY A 313 15.50 -9.67 5.42
N GLN A 314 14.35 -9.65 6.09
CA GLN A 314 13.21 -8.81 5.74
C GLN A 314 13.24 -7.46 6.47
N SER A 315 12.65 -6.44 5.84
CA SER A 315 12.45 -5.14 6.47
C SER A 315 11.07 -4.55 6.15
N LEU A 316 10.49 -3.88 7.14
CA LEU A 316 9.21 -3.18 7.01
C LEU A 316 9.32 -1.78 7.58
N ASP A 317 9.13 -0.79 6.74
CA ASP A 317 9.12 0.63 7.08
C ASP A 317 7.75 1.23 6.77
N ASN A 318 7.01 1.64 7.80
CA ASN A 318 5.71 2.30 7.67
C ASN A 318 5.84 3.78 8.01
N GLN A 319 5.50 4.64 7.06
CA GLN A 319 5.52 6.08 7.20
C GLN A 319 4.12 6.65 7.04
N VAL A 320 3.61 7.32 8.04
CA VAL A 320 2.27 7.90 8.04
C VAL A 320 2.36 9.41 8.20
N LEU A 321 1.74 10.12 7.28
CA LEU A 321 1.48 11.55 7.38
C LEU A 321 -0.02 11.77 7.23
N LEU A 322 -0.68 12.15 8.30
CA LEU A 322 -2.10 12.47 8.32
C LEU A 322 -2.29 13.92 8.74
N ARG A 323 -2.99 14.69 7.92
CA ARG A 323 -3.30 16.09 8.13
C ARG A 323 -4.79 16.28 8.37
N HIS A 324 -5.17 16.83 9.51
CA HIS A 324 -6.51 17.32 9.79
C HIS A 324 -6.58 18.82 9.49
N ALA A 325 -7.42 19.21 8.55
CA ALA A 325 -7.61 20.61 8.17
C ALA A 325 -9.03 21.12 8.46
N GLY A 326 -10.03 20.24 8.47
CA GLY A 326 -11.40 20.55 8.82
C GLY A 326 -11.72 20.33 10.30
N GLN A 327 -12.85 20.85 10.75
CA GLN A 327 -13.34 20.71 12.13
C GLN A 327 -13.95 19.33 12.38
N HIS A 328 -13.96 18.90 13.65
CA HIS A 328 -14.55 17.65 14.09
C HIS A 328 -14.00 16.40 13.39
N GLY A 329 -12.78 16.48 12.86
CA GLY A 329 -12.12 15.32 12.26
C GLY A 329 -11.76 14.27 13.31
N SER A 330 -11.90 13.00 12.97
CA SER A 330 -11.43 11.91 13.82
C SER A 330 -10.46 10.98 13.11
N SER A 331 -9.44 10.50 13.84
CA SER A 331 -8.56 9.46 13.30
C SER A 331 -8.12 8.44 14.33
N ARG A 332 -8.05 7.18 13.91
CA ARG A 332 -7.57 6.06 14.71
C ARG A 332 -6.52 5.29 13.90
N GLN A 333 -5.32 5.19 14.46
CA GLN A 333 -4.22 4.48 13.83
C GLN A 333 -3.70 3.40 14.77
N LEU A 334 -3.63 2.16 14.27
CA LEU A 334 -3.09 1.03 15.02
C LEU A 334 -2.17 0.21 14.11
N PHE A 335 -0.87 0.25 14.41
CA PHE A 335 0.15 -0.53 13.72
C PHE A 335 0.79 -1.52 14.70
N LYS A 336 0.79 -2.80 14.33
CA LYS A 336 1.44 -3.87 15.11
C LYS A 336 2.39 -4.67 14.26
N ASN A 337 3.62 -4.85 14.74
CA ASN A 337 4.65 -5.58 14.03
C ASN A 337 5.26 -6.66 14.91
N ALA A 338 5.54 -7.84 14.35
CA ALA A 338 6.32 -8.91 14.99
C ALA A 338 7.58 -9.17 14.16
N LEU A 339 8.74 -9.03 14.78
CA LEU A 339 10.04 -9.11 14.12
C LEU A 339 10.82 -10.32 14.65
N TYR A 340 11.21 -11.20 13.74
CA TYR A 340 11.97 -12.43 14.01
C TYR A 340 13.35 -12.37 13.38
N GLY A 341 14.28 -13.20 13.86
CA GLY A 341 15.64 -13.27 13.33
C GLY A 341 16.36 -11.92 13.42
N ASP A 342 16.91 -11.47 12.33
CA ASP A 342 17.59 -10.17 12.16
C ASP A 342 16.70 -9.09 11.50
N ALA A 343 15.40 -9.33 11.41
CA ALA A 343 14.45 -8.43 10.75
C ALA A 343 14.54 -6.99 11.30
N ARG A 344 14.30 -6.04 10.42
CA ARG A 344 14.32 -4.62 10.73
C ARG A 344 12.97 -3.97 10.48
N GLY A 345 12.50 -3.24 11.48
CA GLY A 345 11.27 -2.46 11.39
C GLY A 345 11.52 -0.97 11.60
N ALA A 346 10.76 -0.14 10.92
CA ALA A 346 10.65 1.28 11.19
C ALA A 346 9.18 1.72 11.17
N PHE A 347 8.86 2.72 12.00
CA PHE A 347 7.58 3.40 12.00
C PHE A 347 7.80 4.88 12.23
N GLY A 348 7.43 5.70 11.25
CA GLY A 348 7.34 7.13 11.36
C GLY A 348 5.87 7.55 11.24
N GLY A 349 5.32 8.13 12.29
CA GLY A 349 3.92 8.53 12.28
C GLY A 349 3.78 10.01 12.62
N LYS A 350 3.33 10.83 11.67
CA LYS A 350 3.08 12.25 11.89
C LYS A 350 1.60 12.57 11.74
N ILE A 351 1.02 13.19 12.76
CA ILE A 351 -0.31 13.80 12.68
C ILE A 351 -0.14 15.31 12.74
N ILE A 352 -0.71 16.01 11.76
CA ILE A 352 -0.75 17.48 11.71
C ILE A 352 -2.19 17.90 11.94
N VAL A 353 -2.40 18.79 12.91
CA VAL A 353 -3.70 19.43 13.18
C VAL A 353 -3.58 20.92 12.91
N GLU A 354 -4.24 21.39 11.86
CA GLU A 354 -4.18 22.76 11.40
C GLU A 354 -4.93 23.72 12.33
N GLU A 355 -4.66 25.04 12.25
CA GLU A 355 -5.30 26.07 13.08
C GLU A 355 -6.81 26.03 13.08
N GLY A 356 -7.43 25.71 11.93
CA GLY A 356 -8.89 25.66 11.77
C GLY A 356 -9.53 24.33 12.19
N ALA A 357 -8.75 23.31 12.54
CA ALA A 357 -9.21 21.95 12.77
C ALA A 357 -9.68 21.71 14.21
N ALA A 358 -10.51 22.59 14.74
CA ALA A 358 -11.06 22.46 16.08
C ALA A 358 -11.88 21.16 16.27
N TYR A 359 -11.88 20.65 17.49
CA TYR A 359 -12.56 19.41 17.91
C TYR A 359 -12.05 18.16 17.24
N THR A 360 -10.80 18.18 16.74
CA THR A 360 -10.14 16.98 16.22
C THR A 360 -9.87 15.97 17.34
N ASP A 361 -10.24 14.69 17.11
CA ASP A 361 -9.95 13.55 18.01
C ASP A 361 -9.05 12.55 17.27
N ALA A 362 -7.73 12.59 17.53
CA ALA A 362 -6.75 11.79 16.80
C ALA A 362 -5.91 10.92 17.74
N VAL A 363 -5.86 9.60 17.47
CA VAL A 363 -5.06 8.65 18.24
C VAL A 363 -4.20 7.81 17.31
N GLN A 364 -2.88 7.77 17.59
CA GLN A 364 -1.93 6.93 16.90
C GLN A 364 -1.28 5.95 17.87
N THR A 365 -1.36 4.65 17.56
CA THR A 365 -0.77 3.58 18.36
C THR A 365 0.13 2.72 17.50
N ASN A 366 1.40 2.57 17.90
CA ASN A 366 2.35 1.63 17.31
C ASN A 366 2.85 0.66 18.39
N ARG A 367 2.70 -0.63 18.14
CA ARG A 367 3.17 -1.68 19.07
C ARG A 367 4.02 -2.68 18.33
N ASN A 368 5.19 -2.98 18.87
CA ASN A 368 6.17 -3.81 18.20
C ASN A 368 6.65 -4.92 19.13
N LEU A 369 6.66 -6.14 18.62
CA LEU A 369 7.14 -7.33 19.30
C LEU A 369 8.47 -7.75 18.68
N LEU A 370 9.55 -7.73 19.47
CA LEU A 370 10.84 -8.29 19.09
C LEU A 370 10.88 -9.75 19.55
N ALA A 371 10.65 -10.66 18.62
CA ALA A 371 10.62 -12.09 18.90
C ALA A 371 12.02 -12.74 18.91
N SER A 372 13.06 -12.01 18.47
CA SER A 372 14.45 -12.45 18.44
C SER A 372 15.39 -11.35 18.96
N ALA A 373 16.57 -11.75 19.43
CA ALA A 373 17.56 -10.83 20.02
C ALA A 373 18.18 -9.87 19.00
N ASP A 374 18.26 -10.28 17.73
CA ASP A 374 18.87 -9.50 16.66
C ASP A 374 17.86 -8.63 15.90
N ALA A 375 16.56 -8.84 16.13
CA ALA A 375 15.50 -8.00 15.59
C ALA A 375 15.62 -6.56 16.10
N ARG A 376 15.35 -5.59 15.22
CA ARG A 376 15.44 -4.16 15.56
C ARG A 376 14.18 -3.42 15.09
N MET A 377 13.71 -2.48 15.91
CA MET A 377 12.61 -1.60 15.59
C MET A 377 12.95 -0.17 15.96
N ASN A 378 12.71 0.74 15.01
CA ASN A 378 12.77 2.18 15.24
C ASN A 378 11.36 2.77 15.12
N ALA A 379 10.85 3.40 16.17
CA ALA A 379 9.51 3.95 16.21
C ALA A 379 9.52 5.43 16.63
N ALA A 380 9.01 6.30 15.77
CA ALA A 380 9.02 7.74 15.95
C ALA A 380 7.64 8.36 15.65
N PRO A 381 6.68 8.24 16.55
CA PRO A 381 5.43 8.97 16.43
C PRO A 381 5.64 10.46 16.71
N GLN A 382 4.97 11.35 15.94
CA GLN A 382 5.05 12.80 16.03
C GLN A 382 3.67 13.44 15.99
N LEU A 383 3.50 14.56 16.71
CA LEU A 383 2.30 15.41 16.65
C LEU A 383 2.73 16.85 16.39
N GLU A 384 2.09 17.47 15.40
CA GLU A 384 2.17 18.90 15.14
C GLU A 384 0.76 19.50 15.30
N ILE A 385 0.52 20.17 16.41
CA ILE A 385 -0.83 20.64 16.77
C ILE A 385 -0.83 22.16 16.80
N TYR A 386 -1.65 22.76 15.94
CA TYR A 386 -1.80 24.19 15.80
C TYR A 386 -3.18 24.71 16.23
N CYS A 387 -3.99 23.87 16.90
CA CYS A 387 -5.31 24.20 17.41
C CYS A 387 -5.44 23.77 18.88
N ASP A 388 -6.01 24.63 19.74
CA ASP A 388 -6.08 24.37 21.19
C ASP A 388 -7.23 23.40 21.56
N GLU A 389 -8.35 23.44 20.85
CA GLU A 389 -9.54 22.67 21.17
C GLU A 389 -9.52 21.28 20.49
N VAL A 390 -8.58 20.43 20.89
CA VAL A 390 -8.38 19.11 20.29
C VAL A 390 -8.09 18.04 21.34
N LYS A 391 -8.30 16.78 20.95
CA LYS A 391 -7.94 15.59 21.73
C LYS A 391 -7.03 14.71 20.92
N CYS A 392 -5.74 14.90 21.05
CA CYS A 392 -4.75 14.19 20.27
C CYS A 392 -3.76 13.44 21.15
N GLY A 393 -3.39 12.23 20.74
CA GLY A 393 -2.42 11.42 21.45
C GLY A 393 -1.70 10.42 20.55
N HIS A 394 -0.46 10.12 20.92
CA HIS A 394 0.29 9.05 20.28
C HIS A 394 0.96 8.15 21.31
N GLY A 395 1.25 6.91 20.92
CA GLY A 395 1.99 5.98 21.74
C GLY A 395 2.74 4.97 20.90
N ALA A 396 4.00 4.72 21.24
CA ALA A 396 4.79 3.65 20.66
C ALA A 396 5.36 2.76 21.76
N THR A 397 5.32 1.46 21.54
CA THR A 397 5.94 0.47 22.43
C THR A 397 6.71 -0.56 21.63
N THR A 398 7.89 -0.90 22.11
CA THR A 398 8.71 -1.99 21.58
C THR A 398 9.13 -2.88 22.72
N GLY A 399 8.85 -4.17 22.64
CA GLY A 399 9.12 -5.11 23.71
C GLY A 399 9.23 -6.54 23.22
N GLN A 400 9.40 -7.45 24.17
CA GLN A 400 9.44 -8.90 23.95
C GLN A 400 8.18 -9.55 24.50
N LEU A 401 7.97 -10.83 24.18
CA LEU A 401 6.89 -11.61 24.80
C LEU A 401 7.10 -11.69 26.31
N ASP A 402 6.00 -11.63 27.06
CA ASP A 402 6.03 -11.83 28.51
C ASP A 402 6.38 -13.29 28.83
N GLU A 403 7.59 -13.53 29.33
CA GLU A 403 8.06 -14.84 29.70
C GLU A 403 7.20 -15.48 30.83
N ARG A 404 6.52 -14.69 31.63
CA ARG A 404 5.57 -15.22 32.63
C ARG A 404 4.35 -15.82 31.96
N ALA A 405 3.84 -15.20 30.92
CA ALA A 405 2.74 -15.73 30.12
C ALA A 405 3.17 -17.03 29.41
N VAL A 406 4.37 -17.04 28.80
CA VAL A 406 4.93 -18.26 28.19
C VAL A 406 5.06 -19.37 29.22
N PHE A 407 5.63 -19.09 30.39
CA PHE A 407 5.77 -20.08 31.49
C PHE A 407 4.41 -20.59 31.97
N TYR A 408 3.43 -19.70 32.15
CA TYR A 408 2.08 -20.11 32.55
C TYR A 408 1.46 -21.09 31.54
N MET A 409 1.60 -20.84 30.23
CA MET A 409 1.12 -21.76 29.21
C MET A 409 1.84 -23.10 29.24
N GLN A 410 3.15 -23.10 29.50
CA GLN A 410 3.93 -24.34 29.70
C GLN A 410 3.42 -25.16 30.90
N THR A 411 3.01 -24.53 32.00
CA THR A 411 2.42 -25.24 33.14
C THR A 411 1.07 -25.89 32.80
N ARG A 412 0.44 -25.49 31.73
CA ARG A 412 -0.79 -26.10 31.16
C ARG A 412 -0.51 -27.13 30.09
N GLY A 413 0.75 -27.50 29.89
CA GLY A 413 1.15 -28.54 28.93
C GLY A 413 1.37 -28.04 27.51
N ILE A 414 1.36 -26.72 27.27
CA ILE A 414 1.61 -26.15 25.94
C ILE A 414 3.13 -26.03 25.73
N PRO A 415 3.71 -26.59 24.67
CA PRO A 415 5.13 -26.43 24.36
C PRO A 415 5.53 -24.95 24.22
N ARG A 416 6.77 -24.62 24.59
CA ARG A 416 7.26 -23.23 24.61
C ARG A 416 7.07 -22.49 23.28
N GLU A 417 7.43 -23.12 22.18
CA GLU A 417 7.33 -22.49 20.87
C GLU A 417 5.87 -22.28 20.44
N GLU A 418 5.00 -23.22 20.79
CA GLU A 418 3.57 -23.10 20.58
C GLU A 418 2.97 -21.96 21.45
N ALA A 419 3.39 -21.84 22.70
CA ALA A 419 2.98 -20.75 23.56
C ALA A 419 3.38 -19.39 23.01
N LYS A 420 4.62 -19.24 22.50
CA LYS A 420 5.08 -18.01 21.85
C LYS A 420 4.25 -17.70 20.60
N ARG A 421 3.99 -18.70 19.74
CA ARG A 421 3.17 -18.54 18.54
C ARG A 421 1.77 -18.05 18.90
N MET A 422 1.10 -18.67 19.85
CA MET A 422 -0.24 -18.27 20.30
C MET A 422 -0.28 -16.86 20.88
N LEU A 423 0.73 -16.47 21.66
CA LEU A 423 0.83 -15.12 22.22
C LEU A 423 1.08 -14.06 21.13
N THR A 424 1.91 -14.39 20.13
CA THR A 424 2.12 -13.49 18.98
C THR A 424 0.85 -13.36 18.15
N GLN A 425 0.14 -14.47 17.92
CA GLN A 425 -1.14 -14.43 17.23
C GLN A 425 -2.15 -13.55 17.98
N ALA A 426 -2.29 -13.74 19.28
CA ALA A 426 -3.15 -12.90 20.13
C ALA A 426 -2.74 -11.42 20.12
N PHE A 427 -1.45 -11.13 20.02
CA PHE A 427 -0.96 -9.75 19.87
C PHE A 427 -1.44 -9.10 18.58
N MET A 428 -1.61 -9.85 17.47
CA MET A 428 -2.02 -9.34 16.17
C MET A 428 -3.54 -9.19 16.01
N VAL A 429 -4.33 -9.91 16.81
CA VAL A 429 -5.80 -10.01 16.68
C VAL A 429 -6.48 -8.63 16.61
N ASP A 430 -6.08 -7.69 17.48
CA ASP A 430 -6.73 -6.36 17.52
C ASP A 430 -6.68 -5.61 16.17
N VAL A 431 -5.64 -5.82 15.35
CA VAL A 431 -5.56 -5.19 14.02
C VAL A 431 -6.55 -5.86 13.08
N ILE A 432 -6.59 -7.19 13.09
CA ILE A 432 -7.46 -7.97 12.21
C ILE A 432 -8.93 -7.75 12.54
N ASP A 433 -9.28 -7.67 13.81
CA ASP A 433 -10.66 -7.51 14.27
C ASP A 433 -11.28 -6.14 13.95
N ASN A 434 -10.43 -5.14 13.64
CA ASN A 434 -10.90 -3.84 13.13
C ASN A 434 -11.31 -3.87 11.65
N ILE A 435 -11.09 -4.97 10.94
CA ILE A 435 -11.51 -5.12 9.55
C ILE A 435 -13.01 -5.45 9.53
N SER A 436 -13.79 -4.58 8.86
CA SER A 436 -15.25 -4.70 8.81
C SER A 436 -15.73 -5.92 8.01
N PHE A 437 -14.93 -6.37 7.04
CA PHE A 437 -15.25 -7.42 6.09
C PHE A 437 -14.93 -8.80 6.64
N GLU A 438 -15.96 -9.53 7.08
CA GLU A 438 -15.85 -10.81 7.80
C GLU A 438 -15.03 -11.87 7.06
N VAL A 439 -15.27 -12.05 5.77
CA VAL A 439 -14.56 -13.06 4.95
C VAL A 439 -13.08 -12.77 4.89
N LEU A 440 -12.70 -11.50 4.75
CA LEU A 440 -11.31 -11.06 4.77
C LEU A 440 -10.70 -11.24 6.16
N ARG A 441 -11.40 -10.88 7.22
CA ARG A 441 -10.95 -11.05 8.61
C ARG A 441 -10.60 -12.51 8.90
N GLN A 442 -11.48 -13.45 8.53
CA GLN A 442 -11.21 -14.88 8.67
C GLN A 442 -9.98 -15.35 7.86
N ARG A 443 -9.83 -14.84 6.64
CA ARG A 443 -8.66 -15.13 5.82
C ARG A 443 -7.38 -14.62 6.45
N LEU A 444 -7.36 -13.40 6.98
CA LEU A 444 -6.18 -12.83 7.62
C LEU A 444 -5.77 -13.59 8.88
N HIS A 445 -6.73 -14.05 9.68
CA HIS A 445 -6.41 -14.95 10.81
C HIS A 445 -5.71 -16.22 10.34
N ALA A 446 -6.20 -16.82 9.25
CA ALA A 446 -5.58 -18.04 8.69
C ALA A 446 -4.18 -17.76 8.11
N LEU A 447 -3.98 -16.63 7.42
CA LEU A 447 -2.68 -16.22 6.87
C LEU A 447 -1.65 -15.96 7.97
N VAL A 448 -2.02 -15.22 9.01
CA VAL A 448 -1.16 -14.95 10.16
C VAL A 448 -0.80 -16.26 10.87
N ASP A 449 -1.75 -17.16 11.07
CA ASP A 449 -1.49 -18.48 11.67
C ASP A 449 -0.52 -19.31 10.82
N ALA A 450 -0.72 -19.36 9.50
CA ALA A 450 0.16 -20.05 8.57
C ALA A 450 1.59 -19.47 8.62
N ARG A 451 1.71 -18.15 8.58
CA ARG A 451 3.00 -17.45 8.67
C ARG A 451 3.73 -17.75 9.98
N LEU A 452 3.06 -17.65 11.11
CA LEU A 452 3.63 -17.91 12.44
C LEU A 452 3.95 -19.40 12.68
N SER A 453 3.29 -20.30 11.96
CA SER A 453 3.55 -21.75 12.04
C SER A 453 4.71 -22.21 11.16
N GLY A 454 5.37 -21.29 10.45
CA GLY A 454 6.43 -21.65 9.48
C GLY A 454 5.92 -22.47 8.30
N ARG A 455 4.61 -22.58 8.15
CA ARG A 455 3.99 -23.12 6.94
C ARG A 455 4.18 -22.05 5.88
N SER A 456 5.11 -22.33 4.96
CA SER A 456 5.38 -21.39 3.86
C SER A 456 4.05 -21.08 3.18
N GLY A 457 3.76 -19.79 3.04
CA GLY A 457 2.64 -19.33 2.23
C GLY A 457 2.89 -19.55 0.73
N ASN A 458 3.58 -20.65 0.39
CA ASN A 458 3.59 -21.15 -0.98
C ASN A 458 2.15 -21.46 -1.32
N CYS A 459 1.71 -20.90 -2.41
CA CYS A 459 0.38 -21.11 -3.00
C CYS A 459 -0.04 -22.58 -3.09
N ASP A 460 0.86 -23.53 -2.96
CA ASP A 460 0.62 -24.98 -2.98
C ASP A 460 -0.41 -25.46 -1.95
N THR A 461 -0.51 -24.84 -0.80
CA THR A 461 -1.55 -25.21 0.18
C THR A 461 -2.90 -24.57 -0.12
N CYS A 462 -2.93 -23.50 -0.90
CA CYS A 462 -4.14 -22.82 -1.35
C CYS A 462 -4.74 -23.50 -2.59
N ALA A 463 -3.90 -24.00 -3.51
CA ALA A 463 -4.31 -24.70 -4.73
C ALA A 463 -5.24 -25.90 -4.48
N SER A 464 -5.05 -26.61 -3.37
CA SER A 464 -5.90 -27.77 -3.04
C SER A 464 -7.32 -27.39 -2.60
N ALA A 465 -7.56 -26.14 -2.21
CA ALA A 465 -8.90 -25.69 -1.82
C ALA A 465 -9.67 -25.03 -2.98
N CYS A 466 -8.98 -24.31 -3.88
CA CYS A 466 -9.60 -23.62 -5.02
C CYS A 466 -9.79 -24.48 -6.26
N ALA A 467 -8.93 -25.49 -6.48
CA ALA A 467 -9.02 -26.37 -7.65
C ALA A 467 -10.25 -27.32 -7.65
N LYS A 468 -11.06 -27.28 -6.60
CA LYS A 468 -12.26 -28.13 -6.48
C LYS A 468 -13.57 -27.46 -6.89
N ASP A 469 -13.54 -26.20 -7.28
CA ASP A 469 -14.75 -25.48 -7.68
C ASP A 469 -14.60 -24.94 -9.13
N PRO A 470 -15.04 -25.67 -10.15
CA PRO A 470 -14.91 -25.29 -11.56
C PRO A 470 -15.81 -24.10 -11.98
N GLU A 471 -16.61 -23.55 -11.08
CA GLU A 471 -17.53 -22.44 -11.40
C GLU A 471 -16.91 -21.04 -11.18
N VAL A 472 -15.65 -20.95 -10.72
CA VAL A 472 -14.99 -19.68 -10.40
C VAL A 472 -14.01 -19.21 -11.50
N ILE A 473 -13.91 -19.92 -12.62
CA ILE A 473 -13.04 -19.57 -13.76
C ILE A 473 -13.87 -19.05 -14.95
#